data_4f23065f913635366c44e15b67f298e4
#
_entry.id   4f23065f913635366c44e15b67f298e4
#
_cell.length_a   1.000
_cell.length_b   1.000
_cell.length_c   1.000
_cell.angle_alpha   90.00
_cell.angle_beta   90.00
_cell.angle_gamma   90.00
#
_symmetry.space_group_name_H-M   'P 1'
#
loop_
_entity.id
_entity.type
_entity.pdbx_description
1 polymer ?
#
loop_
_entity_poly.entity_id
_entity_poly.type
_entity_poly.pdbx_seq_one_letter_code
_entity_poly.pdbx_strand_id
1 'polypeptide(L)'
;MKYAIDKNWINETFRTVLGFLTGAVLLVVAERLQKKYRTFSSLLAGGAFAVFYLTVAIAFHYYHIFSQTMAFIILIGVTVFMSVLSVVYNRRELAIISLVGGFLAPFIVSSGEGSYLVLFTYVSILNLGMFGLSIYKKWGELPMISFVFTWLIMGIFLLFSYTSSSTVISGHLFLFTTLFYFIFLLPVFSILRGEDMRTMSRGLVFVIITNNFIFLLSGALFLRNMGWSFKASGLLSLFIALVNLGLVLWLWKSRKDYKFLVYTTLGLVLTFVSITVPIQLDGNCITLVWASEMVLLLWLYIKSRIRVYEYA
;
A
#
# COMPACT_ATOMS: atom_id res chain seq x y z
N MET A 1 31.05 29.68 4.41
CA MET A 1 30.85 28.23 4.45
C MET A 1 31.69 27.49 3.39
N LYS A 2 31.64 27.85 2.10
CA LYS A 2 32.45 27.23 1.03
C LYS A 2 33.95 27.21 1.33
N TYR A 3 34.54 28.33 1.79
CA TYR A 3 35.96 28.49 2.15
C TYR A 3 36.41 27.56 3.29
N ALA A 4 35.56 27.30 4.28
CA ALA A 4 35.86 26.39 5.40
C ALA A 4 35.77 24.91 4.98
N ILE A 5 34.95 24.62 3.95
CA ILE A 5 34.83 23.30 3.33
C ILE A 5 36.08 23.02 2.49
N ASP A 6 36.49 23.96 1.66
CA ASP A 6 37.67 23.84 0.77
C ASP A 6 38.99 23.71 1.54
N LYS A 7 39.06 24.21 2.78
CA LYS A 7 40.24 24.09 3.68
C LYS A 7 40.16 22.88 4.64
N ASN A 8 39.19 21.96 4.48
CA ASN A 8 39.00 20.80 5.38
C ASN A 8 38.83 21.13 6.88
N TRP A 9 38.46 22.38 7.23
CA TRP A 9 38.21 22.76 8.62
C TRP A 9 36.93 22.08 9.20
N ILE A 10 36.02 21.68 8.33
CA ILE A 10 34.76 21.00 8.70
C ILE A 10 34.82 19.58 8.15
N ASN A 11 35.12 18.61 9.02
CA ASN A 11 35.15 17.20 8.70
C ASN A 11 33.71 16.71 8.28
N GLU A 12 33.66 15.66 7.52
CA GLU A 12 32.40 15.05 7.02
C GLU A 12 31.43 14.66 8.15
N THR A 13 31.97 14.11 9.24
CA THR A 13 31.19 13.79 10.45
C THR A 13 30.58 15.06 11.06
N PHE A 14 31.33 16.17 11.11
CA PHE A 14 30.81 17.42 11.63
C PHE A 14 29.70 18.01 10.76
N ARG A 15 29.78 17.87 9.42
CA ARG A 15 28.71 18.27 8.49
C ARG A 15 27.45 17.45 8.71
N THR A 16 27.57 16.14 8.93
CA THR A 16 26.47 15.27 9.26
C THR A 16 25.80 15.67 10.58
N VAL A 17 26.58 15.95 11.62
CA VAL A 17 26.08 16.45 12.91
C VAL A 17 25.34 17.78 12.73
N LEU A 18 25.90 18.72 11.95
CA LEU A 18 25.23 19.98 11.65
C LEU A 18 23.90 19.79 10.92
N GLY A 19 23.80 18.83 10.02
CA GLY A 19 22.55 18.47 9.36
C GLY A 19 21.49 18.01 10.36
N PHE A 20 21.84 17.09 11.27
CA PHE A 20 20.95 16.66 12.34
C PHE A 20 20.58 17.79 13.29
N LEU A 21 21.50 18.64 13.68
CA LEU A 21 21.24 19.82 14.51
C LEU A 21 20.28 20.80 13.83
N THR A 22 20.47 21.05 12.54
CA THR A 22 19.57 21.92 11.76
C THR A 22 18.16 21.36 11.74
N GLY A 23 17.99 20.06 11.47
CA GLY A 23 16.70 19.38 11.53
C GLY A 23 16.07 19.45 12.93
N ALA A 24 16.85 19.24 13.98
CA ALA A 24 16.39 19.33 15.36
C ALA A 24 15.94 20.75 15.74
N VAL A 25 16.69 21.78 15.35
CA VAL A 25 16.30 23.18 15.57
C VAL A 25 15.00 23.51 14.86
N LEU A 26 14.84 23.10 13.59
CA LEU A 26 13.60 23.28 12.85
C LEU A 26 12.42 22.60 13.55
N LEU A 27 12.63 21.39 14.10
CA LEU A 27 11.61 20.66 14.82
C LEU A 27 11.20 21.38 16.12
N VAL A 28 12.17 21.89 16.90
CA VAL A 28 11.90 22.67 18.12
C VAL A 28 11.15 23.96 17.79
N VAL A 29 11.51 24.64 16.70
CA VAL A 29 10.79 25.85 16.25
C VAL A 29 9.37 25.48 15.83
N ALA A 30 9.19 24.37 15.09
CA ALA A 30 7.88 23.85 14.71
C ALA A 30 7.02 23.61 15.95
N GLU A 31 7.55 22.97 16.99
CA GLU A 31 6.83 22.67 18.22
C GLU A 31 6.39 23.95 18.94
N ARG A 32 7.26 24.95 19.05
CA ARG A 32 6.92 26.25 19.68
C ARG A 32 5.81 26.98 18.91
N LEU A 33 5.79 26.87 17.60
CA LEU A 33 4.78 27.52 16.74
C LEU A 33 3.46 26.76 16.68
N GLN A 34 3.38 25.50 17.14
CA GLN A 34 2.21 24.63 17.01
C GLN A 34 0.96 25.23 17.65
N LYS A 35 1.09 25.93 18.80
CA LYS A 35 -0.06 26.52 19.50
C LYS A 35 -0.70 27.69 18.72
N LYS A 36 0.10 28.49 18.01
CA LYS A 36 -0.34 29.71 17.33
C LYS A 36 -0.54 29.53 15.82
N TYR A 37 0.34 28.78 15.15
CA TYR A 37 0.37 28.61 13.70
C TYR A 37 0.42 27.13 13.30
N ARG A 38 -0.68 26.42 13.53
CA ARG A 38 -0.76 24.95 13.41
C ARG A 38 -0.34 24.41 12.04
N THR A 39 -0.82 25.01 10.94
CA THR A 39 -0.50 24.56 9.58
C THR A 39 0.95 24.82 9.22
N PHE A 40 1.46 26.01 9.58
CA PHE A 40 2.85 26.37 9.35
C PHE A 40 3.81 25.47 10.16
N SER A 41 3.45 25.18 11.41
CA SER A 41 4.20 24.25 12.28
C SER A 41 4.28 22.84 11.64
N SER A 42 3.17 22.33 11.11
CA SER A 42 3.18 21.01 10.45
C SER A 42 4.07 20.99 9.20
N LEU A 43 4.06 22.07 8.41
CA LEU A 43 4.92 22.22 7.24
C LEU A 43 6.39 22.28 7.66
N LEU A 44 6.71 23.06 8.71
CA LEU A 44 8.07 23.20 9.24
C LEU A 44 8.60 21.88 9.82
N ALA A 45 7.74 21.13 10.53
CA ALA A 45 8.07 19.80 11.01
C ALA A 45 8.35 18.85 9.84
N GLY A 46 7.52 18.85 8.79
CA GLY A 46 7.77 18.08 7.56
C GLY A 46 9.11 18.44 6.92
N GLY A 47 9.45 19.74 6.86
CA GLY A 47 10.75 20.22 6.40
C GLY A 47 11.93 19.72 7.27
N ALA A 48 11.77 19.71 8.60
CA ALA A 48 12.78 19.15 9.51
C ALA A 48 13.07 17.67 9.22
N PHE A 49 12.02 16.88 8.96
CA PHE A 49 12.19 15.47 8.59
C PHE A 49 12.83 15.30 7.21
N ALA A 50 12.49 16.13 6.23
CA ALA A 50 13.19 16.13 4.94
C ALA A 50 14.69 16.39 5.12
N VAL A 51 15.08 17.31 6.02
CA VAL A 51 16.48 17.55 6.37
C VAL A 51 17.12 16.31 6.99
N PHE A 52 16.44 15.58 7.88
CA PHE A 52 16.97 14.32 8.43
C PHE A 52 17.19 13.27 7.35
N TYR A 53 16.21 13.06 6.45
CA TYR A 53 16.34 12.13 5.33
C TYR A 53 17.53 12.48 4.43
N LEU A 54 17.65 13.75 4.04
CA LEU A 54 18.77 14.23 3.22
C LEU A 54 20.12 14.09 3.93
N THR A 55 20.17 14.37 5.22
CA THR A 55 21.40 14.22 6.02
C THR A 55 21.87 12.77 6.03
N VAL A 56 20.95 11.81 6.25
CA VAL A 56 21.28 10.38 6.22
C VAL A 56 21.70 9.95 4.82
N ALA A 57 21.00 10.41 3.77
CA ALA A 57 21.32 10.12 2.38
C ALA A 57 22.74 10.58 2.01
N ILE A 58 23.11 11.80 2.38
CA ILE A 58 24.44 12.39 2.13
C ILE A 58 25.50 11.64 2.93
N ALA A 59 25.23 11.35 4.22
CA ALA A 59 26.16 10.63 5.09
C ALA A 59 26.42 9.19 4.59
N PHE A 60 25.44 8.56 3.96
CA PHE A 60 25.57 7.23 3.36
C PHE A 60 26.28 7.27 2.00
N HIS A 61 25.76 8.05 1.03
CA HIS A 61 26.24 8.00 -0.37
C HIS A 61 27.53 8.78 -0.62
N TYR A 62 27.72 9.91 0.05
CA TYR A 62 28.86 10.79 -0.23
C TYR A 62 29.99 10.68 0.81
N TYR A 63 29.62 10.53 2.08
CA TYR A 63 30.62 10.50 3.15
C TYR A 63 30.95 9.08 3.61
N HIS A 64 30.17 8.07 3.21
CA HIS A 64 30.33 6.66 3.61
C HIS A 64 30.50 6.46 5.12
N ILE A 65 29.90 7.36 5.95
CA ILE A 65 29.97 7.32 7.41
C ILE A 65 29.12 6.17 7.96
N PHE A 66 27.97 5.91 7.33
CA PHE A 66 27.04 4.87 7.74
C PHE A 66 27.13 3.67 6.80
N SER A 67 27.07 2.46 7.38
CA SER A 67 26.77 1.27 6.58
C SER A 67 25.32 1.33 6.08
N GLN A 68 24.98 0.59 5.01
CA GLN A 68 23.63 0.53 4.46
C GLN A 68 22.60 0.16 5.53
N THR A 69 22.89 -0.86 6.34
CA THR A 69 22.00 -1.31 7.43
C THR A 69 21.81 -0.21 8.48
N MET A 70 22.89 0.49 8.86
CA MET A 70 22.82 1.56 9.86
C MET A 70 21.99 2.73 9.35
N ALA A 71 22.24 3.19 8.13
CA ALA A 71 21.48 4.27 7.50
C ALA A 71 19.98 3.90 7.39
N PHE A 72 19.67 2.65 7.02
CA PHE A 72 18.31 2.16 6.95
C PHE A 72 17.60 2.16 8.31
N ILE A 73 18.26 1.68 9.37
CA ILE A 73 17.71 1.70 10.74
C ILE A 73 17.43 3.14 11.19
N ILE A 74 18.34 4.08 10.91
CA ILE A 74 18.15 5.50 11.25
C ILE A 74 16.92 6.05 10.52
N LEU A 75 16.75 5.77 9.22
CA LEU A 75 15.59 6.23 8.45
C LEU A 75 14.27 5.63 8.95
N ILE A 76 14.27 4.35 9.35
CA ILE A 76 13.12 3.73 10.03
C ILE A 76 12.80 4.48 11.32
N GLY A 77 13.80 4.76 12.15
CA GLY A 77 13.66 5.52 13.39
C GLY A 77 13.04 6.91 13.15
N VAL A 78 13.52 7.62 12.14
CA VAL A 78 12.99 8.93 11.71
C VAL A 78 11.52 8.78 11.27
N THR A 79 11.18 7.76 10.48
CA THR A 79 9.80 7.48 10.02
C THR A 79 8.87 7.22 11.20
N VAL A 80 9.27 6.35 12.13
CA VAL A 80 8.48 6.02 13.32
C VAL A 80 8.29 7.25 14.19
N PHE A 81 9.36 8.02 14.44
CA PHE A 81 9.28 9.25 15.24
C PHE A 81 8.32 10.27 14.63
N MET A 82 8.37 10.47 13.31
CA MET A 82 7.42 11.34 12.62
C MET A 82 5.98 10.83 12.68
N SER A 83 5.79 9.51 12.57
CA SER A 83 4.47 8.88 12.71
C SER A 83 3.90 9.14 14.11
N VAL A 84 4.71 9.00 15.16
CA VAL A 84 4.32 9.30 16.54
C VAL A 84 3.97 10.78 16.69
N LEU A 85 4.80 11.70 16.16
CA LEU A 85 4.50 13.13 16.19
C LEU A 85 3.19 13.47 15.47
N SER A 86 2.88 12.79 14.36
CA SER A 86 1.60 12.98 13.66
C SER A 86 0.41 12.67 14.55
N VAL A 87 0.53 11.62 15.38
CA VAL A 87 -0.49 11.23 16.37
C VAL A 87 -0.62 12.27 17.49
N VAL A 88 0.51 12.71 18.06
CA VAL A 88 0.57 13.70 19.14
C VAL A 88 0.00 15.05 18.69
N TYR A 89 0.40 15.50 17.51
CA TYR A 89 -0.06 16.77 16.93
C TYR A 89 -1.46 16.68 16.34
N ASN A 90 -2.00 15.46 16.21
CA ASN A 90 -3.27 15.18 15.53
C ASN A 90 -3.30 15.77 14.12
N ARG A 91 -2.24 15.53 13.33
CA ARG A 91 -2.03 16.10 11.99
C ARG A 91 -1.81 15.01 10.96
N ARG A 92 -2.79 14.81 10.08
CA ARG A 92 -2.72 13.81 9.00
C ARG A 92 -1.62 14.13 7.98
N GLU A 93 -1.32 15.42 7.76
CA GLU A 93 -0.27 15.87 6.84
C GLU A 93 1.10 15.29 7.24
N LEU A 94 1.41 15.27 8.53
CA LEU A 94 2.65 14.67 9.05
C LEU A 94 2.66 13.15 8.86
N ALA A 95 1.52 12.48 9.04
CA ALA A 95 1.41 11.06 8.79
C ALA A 95 1.64 10.71 7.31
N ILE A 96 1.12 11.53 6.39
CA ILE A 96 1.34 11.36 4.94
C ILE A 96 2.81 11.55 4.60
N ILE A 97 3.48 12.59 5.13
CA ILE A 97 4.92 12.83 4.89
C ILE A 97 5.74 11.68 5.47
N SER A 98 5.41 11.18 6.66
CA SER A 98 6.05 10.02 7.28
C SER A 98 5.91 8.77 6.40
N LEU A 99 4.71 8.53 5.86
CA LEU A 99 4.42 7.42 4.98
C LEU A 99 5.26 7.49 3.69
N VAL A 100 5.26 8.63 3.02
CA VAL A 100 6.04 8.86 1.80
C VAL A 100 7.54 8.67 2.08
N GLY A 101 8.05 9.28 3.16
CA GLY A 101 9.44 9.10 3.59
C GLY A 101 9.76 7.64 3.90
N GLY A 102 8.88 6.93 4.58
CA GLY A 102 9.02 5.51 4.86
C GLY A 102 9.13 4.66 3.59
N PHE A 103 8.29 4.89 2.59
CA PHE A 103 8.41 4.19 1.30
C PHE A 103 9.67 4.55 0.52
N LEU A 104 10.18 5.77 0.65
CA LEU A 104 11.41 6.21 -0.01
C LEU A 104 12.68 5.71 0.71
N ALA A 105 12.62 5.43 2.00
CA ALA A 105 13.78 5.07 2.83
C ALA A 105 14.65 3.95 2.22
N PRO A 106 14.12 2.79 1.79
CA PRO A 106 14.96 1.73 1.21
C PRO A 106 15.63 2.14 -0.11
N PHE A 107 15.00 3.03 -0.89
CA PHE A 107 15.59 3.53 -2.15
C PHE A 107 16.67 4.58 -1.89
N ILE A 108 16.51 5.39 -0.85
CA ILE A 108 17.49 6.39 -0.43
C ILE A 108 18.82 5.73 -0.01
N VAL A 109 18.78 4.56 0.62
CA VAL A 109 19.98 3.86 1.09
C VAL A 109 20.31 2.62 0.25
N SER A 110 19.77 2.51 -0.97
CA SER A 110 20.08 1.39 -1.83
C SER A 110 21.48 1.51 -2.44
N SER A 111 22.27 0.45 -2.30
CA SER A 111 23.57 0.28 -2.98
C SER A 111 23.47 -0.53 -4.28
N GLY A 112 22.25 -0.92 -4.67
CA GLY A 112 21.99 -1.79 -5.83
C GLY A 112 22.03 -3.30 -5.51
N GLU A 113 22.60 -3.71 -4.40
CA GLU A 113 22.71 -5.12 -3.97
C GLU A 113 21.69 -5.51 -2.88
N GLY A 114 20.64 -4.71 -2.72
CA GLY A 114 19.63 -4.90 -1.66
C GLY A 114 18.79 -6.16 -1.85
N SER A 115 18.50 -6.88 -0.75
CA SER A 115 17.60 -8.03 -0.76
C SER A 115 16.14 -7.59 -0.92
N TYR A 116 15.48 -8.08 -1.97
CA TYR A 116 14.04 -7.85 -2.18
C TYR A 116 13.18 -8.41 -1.03
N LEU A 117 13.64 -9.47 -0.35
CA LEU A 117 12.94 -10.02 0.82
C LEU A 117 12.88 -9.00 1.97
N VAL A 118 14.01 -8.33 2.24
CA VAL A 118 14.07 -7.27 3.26
C VAL A 118 13.15 -6.11 2.88
N LEU A 119 13.18 -5.69 1.61
CA LEU A 119 12.33 -4.61 1.10
C LEU A 119 10.84 -4.93 1.30
N PHE A 120 10.37 -6.08 0.82
CA PHE A 120 8.93 -6.40 0.91
C PHE A 120 8.47 -6.73 2.33
N THR A 121 9.35 -7.30 3.17
CA THR A 121 9.07 -7.46 4.61
C THR A 121 8.90 -6.08 5.27
N TYR A 122 9.81 -5.14 4.99
CA TYR A 122 9.70 -3.77 5.49
C TYR A 122 8.42 -3.08 5.02
N VAL A 123 8.10 -3.16 3.73
CA VAL A 123 6.86 -2.60 3.15
C VAL A 123 5.62 -3.21 3.82
N SER A 124 5.64 -4.51 4.13
CA SER A 124 4.53 -5.17 4.85
C SER A 124 4.36 -4.59 6.25
N ILE A 125 5.43 -4.41 7.01
CA ILE A 125 5.42 -3.83 8.36
C ILE A 125 4.94 -2.36 8.29
N LEU A 126 5.44 -1.58 7.32
CA LEU A 126 5.04 -0.20 7.11
C LEU A 126 3.53 -0.08 6.83
N ASN A 127 3.01 -0.92 5.93
CA ASN A 127 1.58 -0.97 5.60
C ASN A 127 0.73 -1.31 6.83
N LEU A 128 1.11 -2.31 7.62
CA LEU A 128 0.40 -2.68 8.85
C LEU A 128 0.44 -1.56 9.89
N GLY A 129 1.58 -0.89 10.06
CA GLY A 129 1.73 0.25 10.96
C GLY A 129 0.85 1.43 10.55
N MET A 130 0.83 1.77 9.27
CA MET A 130 0.00 2.86 8.73
C MET A 130 -1.49 2.51 8.75
N PHE A 131 -1.85 1.24 8.54
CA PHE A 131 -3.21 0.77 8.74
C PHE A 131 -3.66 0.91 10.19
N GLY A 132 -2.82 0.50 11.16
CA GLY A 132 -3.09 0.70 12.58
C GLY A 132 -3.28 2.17 12.94
N LEU A 133 -2.43 3.06 12.41
CA LEU A 133 -2.53 4.50 12.57
C LEU A 133 -3.84 5.05 11.96
N SER A 134 -4.20 4.57 10.77
CA SER A 134 -5.45 4.94 10.09
C SER A 134 -6.68 4.61 10.92
N ILE A 135 -6.72 3.42 11.52
CA ILE A 135 -7.82 3.02 12.42
C ILE A 135 -7.87 3.89 13.68
N TYR A 136 -6.69 4.13 14.29
CA TYR A 136 -6.61 4.88 15.53
C TYR A 136 -7.05 6.34 15.39
N LYS A 137 -6.62 6.99 14.30
CA LYS A 137 -6.90 8.42 14.03
C LYS A 137 -8.03 8.66 13.04
N LYS A 138 -8.61 7.63 12.44
CA LYS A 138 -9.65 7.70 11.40
C LYS A 138 -9.22 8.48 10.15
N TRP A 139 -7.94 8.33 9.75
CA TRP A 139 -7.37 8.94 8.55
C TRP A 139 -7.43 7.97 7.37
N GLY A 140 -8.53 8.01 6.62
CA GLY A 140 -8.78 7.08 5.51
C GLY A 140 -7.86 7.25 4.30
N GLU A 141 -7.13 8.37 4.20
CA GLU A 141 -6.19 8.63 3.12
C GLU A 141 -4.92 7.76 3.21
N LEU A 142 -4.50 7.38 4.43
CA LEU A 142 -3.26 6.61 4.63
C LEU A 142 -3.27 5.25 3.94
N PRO A 143 -4.29 4.40 4.08
CA PRO A 143 -4.35 3.13 3.37
C PRO A 143 -4.35 3.29 1.84
N MET A 144 -4.97 4.36 1.33
CA MET A 144 -5.03 4.63 -0.11
C MET A 144 -3.64 4.99 -0.67
N ILE A 145 -2.90 5.85 0.04
CA ILE A 145 -1.53 6.22 -0.35
C ILE A 145 -0.61 5.00 -0.24
N SER A 146 -0.71 4.23 0.86
CA SER A 146 0.03 2.98 1.04
C SER A 146 -0.22 1.99 -0.10
N PHE A 147 -1.48 1.85 -0.52
CA PHE A 147 -1.89 1.01 -1.64
C PHE A 147 -1.15 1.39 -2.93
N VAL A 148 -1.18 2.68 -3.28
CA VAL A 148 -0.54 3.17 -4.51
C VAL A 148 0.97 2.88 -4.49
N PHE A 149 1.67 3.25 -3.41
CA PHE A 149 3.12 3.02 -3.32
C PHE A 149 3.48 1.53 -3.33
N THR A 150 2.74 0.70 -2.62
CA THR A 150 3.02 -0.75 -2.55
C THR A 150 2.87 -1.40 -3.91
N TRP A 151 1.77 -1.13 -4.63
CA TRP A 151 1.54 -1.72 -5.95
C TRP A 151 2.44 -1.13 -7.03
N LEU A 152 2.88 0.14 -6.88
CA LEU A 152 3.89 0.72 -7.74
C LEU A 152 5.24 0.00 -7.58
N ILE A 153 5.69 -0.20 -6.35
CA ILE A 153 6.94 -0.94 -6.07
C ILE A 153 6.84 -2.38 -6.56
N MET A 154 5.72 -3.07 -6.27
CA MET A 154 5.50 -4.44 -6.74
C MET A 154 5.47 -4.51 -8.27
N GLY A 155 4.86 -3.54 -8.94
CA GLY A 155 4.80 -3.44 -10.40
C GLY A 155 6.19 -3.29 -11.03
N ILE A 156 7.06 -2.47 -10.45
CA ILE A 156 8.45 -2.32 -10.88
C ILE A 156 9.17 -3.67 -10.77
N PHE A 157 9.05 -4.36 -9.62
CA PHE A 157 9.66 -5.68 -9.44
C PHE A 157 9.08 -6.75 -10.35
N LEU A 158 7.80 -6.67 -10.69
CA LEU A 158 7.17 -7.57 -11.65
C LEU A 158 7.78 -7.41 -13.05
N LEU A 159 8.02 -6.17 -13.50
CA LEU A 159 8.69 -5.89 -14.77
C LEU A 159 10.13 -6.46 -14.79
N PHE A 160 10.88 -6.27 -13.70
CA PHE A 160 12.24 -6.84 -13.60
C PHE A 160 12.23 -8.36 -13.50
N SER A 161 11.30 -8.95 -12.75
CA SER A 161 11.16 -10.42 -12.61
C SER A 161 10.82 -11.10 -13.94
N TYR A 162 10.07 -10.42 -14.81
CA TYR A 162 9.75 -10.92 -16.15
C TYR A 162 10.99 -11.11 -17.02
N THR A 163 12.00 -10.26 -16.85
CA THR A 163 13.26 -10.35 -17.59
C THR A 163 14.25 -11.37 -17.01
N SER A 164 14.16 -11.68 -15.71
CA SER A 164 15.13 -12.51 -14.97
C SER A 164 14.84 -14.01 -14.96
N SER A 165 13.63 -14.45 -15.35
CA SER A 165 13.18 -15.86 -15.47
C SER A 165 13.46 -16.79 -14.24
N SER A 166 13.70 -16.24 -13.05
CA SER A 166 13.94 -17.03 -11.85
C SER A 166 12.63 -17.46 -11.18
N THR A 167 12.37 -18.79 -11.16
CA THR A 167 11.18 -19.38 -10.55
C THR A 167 11.11 -19.14 -9.03
N VAL A 168 12.25 -19.16 -8.34
CA VAL A 168 12.34 -18.95 -6.89
C VAL A 168 11.95 -17.51 -6.53
N ILE A 169 12.46 -16.52 -7.26
CA ILE A 169 12.11 -15.11 -7.06
C ILE A 169 10.62 -14.89 -7.31
N SER A 170 10.08 -15.45 -8.39
CA SER A 170 8.66 -15.36 -8.71
C SER A 170 7.77 -15.96 -7.63
N GLY A 171 8.18 -17.07 -7.00
CA GLY A 171 7.49 -17.69 -5.86
C GLY A 171 7.42 -16.77 -4.64
N HIS A 172 8.55 -16.17 -4.24
CA HIS A 172 8.57 -15.23 -3.12
C HIS A 172 7.73 -13.98 -3.41
N LEU A 173 7.81 -13.42 -4.62
CA LEU A 173 7.01 -12.27 -5.02
C LEU A 173 5.51 -12.59 -5.04
N PHE A 174 5.12 -13.80 -5.46
CA PHE A 174 3.74 -14.26 -5.38
C PHE A 174 3.22 -14.32 -3.93
N LEU A 175 4.05 -14.78 -2.96
CA LEU A 175 3.71 -14.78 -1.54
C LEU A 175 3.50 -13.36 -1.01
N PHE A 176 4.41 -12.41 -1.32
CA PHE A 176 4.23 -11.01 -0.92
C PHE A 176 3.02 -10.35 -1.58
N THR A 177 2.77 -10.64 -2.85
CA THR A 177 1.57 -10.19 -3.56
C THR A 177 0.30 -10.66 -2.87
N THR A 178 0.27 -11.94 -2.45
CA THR A 178 -0.84 -12.50 -1.68
C THR A 178 -0.97 -11.84 -0.30
N LEU A 179 0.14 -11.60 0.38
CA LEU A 179 0.15 -10.89 1.66
C LEU A 179 -0.42 -9.46 1.52
N PHE A 180 0.03 -8.70 0.52
CA PHE A 180 -0.49 -7.35 0.25
C PHE A 180 -1.96 -7.36 -0.12
N TYR A 181 -2.41 -8.34 -0.91
CA TYR A 181 -3.83 -8.52 -1.21
C TYR A 181 -4.67 -8.56 0.08
N PHE A 182 -4.26 -9.36 1.08
CA PHE A 182 -4.98 -9.44 2.35
C PHE A 182 -4.81 -8.19 3.21
N ILE A 183 -3.63 -7.57 3.25
CA ILE A 183 -3.42 -6.32 4.00
C ILE A 183 -4.37 -5.22 3.51
N PHE A 184 -4.57 -5.09 2.19
CA PHE A 184 -5.48 -4.08 1.63
C PHE A 184 -6.96 -4.46 1.67
N LEU A 185 -7.30 -5.66 2.12
CA LEU A 185 -8.67 -6.01 2.52
C LEU A 185 -8.98 -5.61 3.97
N LEU A 186 -7.96 -5.45 4.84
CA LEU A 186 -8.15 -5.09 6.25
C LEU A 186 -8.95 -3.79 6.46
N PRO A 187 -8.83 -2.73 5.64
CA PRO A 187 -9.64 -1.51 5.79
C PRO A 187 -11.15 -1.77 5.76
N VAL A 188 -11.61 -2.85 5.10
CA VAL A 188 -13.03 -3.27 5.13
C VAL A 188 -13.50 -3.55 6.56
N PHE A 189 -12.63 -4.13 7.40
CA PHE A 189 -12.94 -4.46 8.79
C PHE A 189 -12.99 -3.23 9.71
N SER A 190 -12.33 -2.13 9.36
CA SER A 190 -12.40 -0.88 10.13
C SER A 190 -13.78 -0.22 10.10
N ILE A 191 -14.55 -0.47 9.03
CA ILE A 191 -15.93 0.00 8.86
C ILE A 191 -16.82 -0.45 10.01
N LEU A 192 -16.57 -1.61 10.59
CA LEU A 192 -17.36 -2.15 11.70
C LEU A 192 -17.30 -1.32 12.98
N ARG A 193 -16.28 -0.48 13.14
CA ARG A 193 -16.12 0.37 14.32
C ARG A 193 -16.97 1.65 14.29
N GLY A 194 -17.87 1.81 13.32
CA GLY A 194 -18.87 2.88 13.33
C GLY A 194 -18.41 4.19 12.67
N GLU A 195 -17.49 4.14 11.76
CA GLU A 195 -17.07 5.32 10.98
C GLU A 195 -18.14 5.75 9.97
N ASP A 196 -18.24 7.07 9.78
CA ASP A 196 -19.24 7.67 8.90
C ASP A 196 -18.94 7.30 7.43
N MET A 197 -19.79 6.45 6.85
CA MET A 197 -19.62 5.83 5.52
C MET A 197 -19.59 6.82 4.34
N ARG A 198 -20.04 8.06 4.53
CA ARG A 198 -20.24 8.99 3.40
C ARG A 198 -18.93 9.51 2.79
N THR A 199 -17.88 9.67 3.58
CA THR A 199 -16.57 10.18 3.13
C THR A 199 -15.58 9.08 2.80
N MET A 200 -15.66 7.93 3.48
CA MET A 200 -14.72 6.81 3.35
C MET A 200 -15.08 5.83 2.22
N SER A 201 -16.35 5.83 1.76
CA SER A 201 -16.89 4.76 0.90
C SER A 201 -16.27 4.69 -0.51
N ARG A 202 -16.03 5.83 -1.18
CA ARG A 202 -15.57 5.84 -2.57
C ARG A 202 -14.13 5.37 -2.72
N GLY A 203 -13.21 5.88 -1.89
CA GLY A 203 -11.80 5.49 -1.91
C GLY A 203 -11.60 4.03 -1.52
N LEU A 204 -12.33 3.55 -0.52
CA LEU A 204 -12.28 2.15 -0.10
C LEU A 204 -12.77 1.20 -1.19
N VAL A 205 -13.90 1.53 -1.84
CA VAL A 205 -14.43 0.74 -2.96
C VAL A 205 -13.44 0.70 -4.12
N PHE A 206 -12.82 1.83 -4.45
CA PHE A 206 -11.76 1.89 -5.45
C PHE A 206 -10.59 0.97 -5.09
N VAL A 207 -10.11 1.01 -3.84
CA VAL A 207 -9.03 0.13 -3.37
C VAL A 207 -9.44 -1.34 -3.48
N ILE A 208 -10.65 -1.72 -3.03
CA ILE A 208 -11.13 -3.11 -3.11
C ILE A 208 -11.17 -3.59 -4.56
N ILE A 209 -11.81 -2.84 -5.45
CA ILE A 209 -11.92 -3.23 -6.86
C ILE A 209 -10.54 -3.39 -7.48
N THR A 210 -9.71 -2.34 -7.38
CA THR A 210 -8.39 -2.31 -7.99
C THR A 210 -7.46 -3.38 -7.40
N ASN A 211 -7.52 -3.63 -6.09
CA ASN A 211 -6.73 -4.66 -5.42
C ASN A 211 -7.00 -6.07 -5.97
N ASN A 212 -8.27 -6.41 -6.20
CA ASN A 212 -8.64 -7.70 -6.76
C ASN A 212 -8.10 -7.88 -8.19
N PHE A 213 -8.21 -6.87 -9.06
CA PHE A 213 -7.70 -6.95 -10.43
C PHE A 213 -6.18 -6.95 -10.49
N ILE A 214 -5.50 -6.13 -9.69
CA ILE A 214 -4.04 -6.12 -9.64
C ILE A 214 -3.52 -7.46 -9.11
N PHE A 215 -4.17 -8.04 -8.08
CA PHE A 215 -3.79 -9.34 -7.55
C PHE A 215 -3.97 -10.47 -8.60
N LEU A 216 -5.08 -10.48 -9.35
CA LEU A 216 -5.27 -11.44 -10.44
C LEU A 216 -4.18 -11.30 -11.50
N LEU A 217 -3.92 -10.06 -11.97
CA LEU A 217 -2.95 -9.80 -13.03
C LEU A 217 -1.53 -10.18 -12.60
N SER A 218 -1.07 -9.66 -11.46
CA SER A 218 0.28 -9.93 -10.95
C SER A 218 0.47 -11.38 -10.57
N GLY A 219 -0.53 -11.99 -9.92
CA GLY A 219 -0.51 -13.38 -9.53
C GLY A 219 -0.47 -14.33 -10.74
N ALA A 220 -1.27 -14.06 -11.78
CA ALA A 220 -1.25 -14.84 -13.02
C ALA A 220 0.13 -14.78 -13.73
N LEU A 221 0.76 -13.58 -13.74
CA LEU A 221 2.11 -13.42 -14.30
C LEU A 221 3.17 -14.19 -13.51
N PHE A 222 3.13 -14.13 -12.17
CA PHE A 222 4.06 -14.89 -11.33
C PHE A 222 3.85 -16.40 -11.46
N LEU A 223 2.61 -16.88 -11.48
CA LEU A 223 2.31 -18.30 -11.71
C LEU A 223 2.85 -18.78 -13.07
N ARG A 224 2.69 -17.99 -14.12
CA ARG A 224 3.25 -18.28 -15.44
C ARG A 224 4.77 -18.35 -15.40
N ASN A 225 5.45 -17.40 -14.74
CA ASN A 225 6.92 -17.41 -14.60
C ASN A 225 7.42 -18.61 -13.78
N MET A 226 6.59 -19.17 -12.89
CA MET A 226 6.86 -20.40 -12.16
C MET A 226 6.63 -21.67 -12.99
N GLY A 227 6.21 -21.53 -14.25
CA GLY A 227 5.93 -22.67 -15.13
C GLY A 227 4.56 -23.31 -14.96
N TRP A 228 3.64 -22.67 -14.22
CA TRP A 228 2.28 -23.17 -14.05
C TRP A 228 1.46 -22.97 -15.33
N SER A 229 0.49 -23.88 -15.56
CA SER A 229 -0.37 -23.79 -16.72
C SER A 229 -1.30 -22.58 -16.64
N PHE A 230 -1.83 -22.13 -17.78
CA PHE A 230 -2.80 -21.04 -17.84
C PHE A 230 -4.05 -21.29 -16.96
N LYS A 231 -4.43 -22.56 -16.78
CA LYS A 231 -5.54 -22.96 -15.88
C LYS A 231 -5.31 -22.57 -14.42
N ALA A 232 -4.06 -22.40 -13.99
CA ALA A 232 -3.74 -21.91 -12.62
C ALA A 232 -4.25 -20.49 -12.38
N SER A 233 -4.24 -19.63 -13.41
CA SER A 233 -4.82 -18.27 -13.28
C SER A 233 -6.34 -18.29 -13.14
N GLY A 234 -7.02 -19.30 -13.68
CA GLY A 234 -8.43 -19.51 -13.44
C GLY A 234 -8.74 -19.95 -11.99
N LEU A 235 -7.88 -20.81 -11.41
CA LEU A 235 -7.99 -21.15 -9.99
C LEU A 235 -7.73 -19.93 -9.09
N LEU A 236 -6.80 -19.05 -9.47
CA LEU A 236 -6.57 -17.80 -8.76
C LEU A 236 -7.79 -16.87 -8.82
N SER A 237 -8.44 -16.76 -10.00
CA SER A 237 -9.67 -16.00 -10.16
C SER A 237 -10.80 -16.56 -9.28
N LEU A 238 -10.96 -17.89 -9.24
CA LEU A 238 -11.93 -18.55 -8.36
C LEU A 238 -11.62 -18.30 -6.88
N PHE A 239 -10.36 -18.34 -6.49
CA PHE A 239 -9.93 -17.98 -5.13
C PHE A 239 -10.35 -16.56 -4.75
N ILE A 240 -10.12 -15.58 -5.64
CA ILE A 240 -10.54 -14.19 -5.45
C ILE A 240 -12.06 -14.11 -5.30
N ALA A 241 -12.83 -14.83 -6.14
CA ALA A 241 -14.28 -14.89 -6.03
C ALA A 241 -14.73 -15.42 -4.66
N LEU A 242 -14.12 -16.50 -4.16
CA LEU A 242 -14.42 -17.08 -2.84
C LEU A 242 -14.10 -16.13 -1.69
N VAL A 243 -12.98 -15.41 -1.75
CA VAL A 243 -12.63 -14.39 -0.73
C VAL A 243 -13.67 -13.27 -0.72
N ASN A 244 -14.05 -12.75 -1.89
CA ASN A 244 -15.08 -11.72 -1.98
C ASN A 244 -16.47 -12.24 -1.54
N LEU A 245 -16.82 -13.50 -1.82
CA LEU A 245 -18.03 -14.14 -1.31
C LEU A 245 -18.02 -14.20 0.23
N GLY A 246 -16.87 -14.58 0.82
CA GLY A 246 -16.69 -14.54 2.27
C GLY A 246 -16.94 -13.15 2.85
N LEU A 247 -16.43 -12.09 2.19
CA LEU A 247 -16.69 -10.70 2.58
C LEU A 247 -18.18 -10.33 2.46
N VAL A 248 -18.86 -10.76 1.39
CA VAL A 248 -20.31 -10.55 1.21
C VAL A 248 -21.09 -11.17 2.36
N LEU A 249 -20.84 -12.45 2.66
CA LEU A 249 -21.55 -13.18 3.73
C LEU A 249 -21.30 -12.54 5.10
N TRP A 250 -20.07 -12.09 5.33
CA TRP A 250 -19.70 -11.43 6.57
C TRP A 250 -20.36 -10.05 6.72
N LEU A 251 -20.35 -9.22 5.67
CA LEU A 251 -21.04 -7.92 5.63
C LEU A 251 -22.55 -8.07 5.82
N TRP A 252 -23.15 -9.07 5.19
CA TRP A 252 -24.58 -9.36 5.31
C TRP A 252 -24.97 -9.68 6.76
N LYS A 253 -24.15 -10.45 7.47
CA LYS A 253 -24.39 -10.81 8.88
C LYS A 253 -24.22 -9.62 9.83
N SER A 254 -23.51 -8.58 9.44
CA SER A 254 -23.12 -7.44 10.29
C SER A 254 -24.28 -6.49 10.66
N ARG A 255 -25.52 -6.73 10.29
CA ARG A 255 -26.74 -5.91 10.64
C ARG A 255 -26.65 -4.40 10.33
N LYS A 256 -25.60 -3.88 9.74
CA LYS A 256 -25.45 -2.48 9.35
C LYS A 256 -25.80 -2.30 7.87
N ASP A 257 -26.33 -1.14 7.51
CA ASP A 257 -26.82 -0.86 6.16
C ASP A 257 -25.69 -0.56 5.16
N TYR A 258 -24.87 -1.59 4.87
CA TYR A 258 -23.75 -1.53 3.92
C TYR A 258 -24.13 -1.96 2.50
N LYS A 259 -25.39 -1.72 2.09
CA LYS A 259 -25.94 -2.18 0.80
C LYS A 259 -24.99 -1.94 -0.37
N PHE A 260 -24.45 -0.72 -0.49
CA PHE A 260 -23.56 -0.38 -1.60
C PHE A 260 -22.31 -1.26 -1.63
N LEU A 261 -21.64 -1.48 -0.48
CA LEU A 261 -20.44 -2.30 -0.41
C LEU A 261 -20.76 -3.78 -0.66
N VAL A 262 -21.87 -4.29 -0.13
CA VAL A 262 -22.36 -5.66 -0.38
C VAL A 262 -22.61 -5.88 -1.86
N TYR A 263 -23.28 -4.95 -2.53
CA TYR A 263 -23.54 -5.08 -3.98
C TYR A 263 -22.27 -4.96 -4.81
N THR A 264 -21.32 -4.09 -4.42
CA THR A 264 -20.04 -3.98 -5.10
C THR A 264 -19.24 -5.28 -4.98
N THR A 265 -19.11 -5.83 -3.76
CA THR A 265 -18.38 -7.09 -3.55
C THR A 265 -19.09 -8.27 -4.20
N LEU A 266 -20.43 -8.31 -4.23
CA LEU A 266 -21.19 -9.31 -4.97
C LEU A 266 -20.96 -9.22 -6.48
N GLY A 267 -20.90 -7.99 -7.03
CA GLY A 267 -20.50 -7.76 -8.42
C GLY A 267 -19.10 -8.31 -8.72
N LEU A 268 -18.13 -8.11 -7.81
CA LEU A 268 -16.79 -8.70 -7.95
C LEU A 268 -16.82 -10.23 -7.92
N VAL A 269 -17.64 -10.86 -7.07
CA VAL A 269 -17.80 -12.33 -7.07
C VAL A 269 -18.23 -12.81 -8.46
N LEU A 270 -19.26 -12.21 -9.03
CA LEU A 270 -19.75 -12.56 -10.37
C LEU A 270 -18.68 -12.34 -11.43
N THR A 271 -18.02 -11.18 -11.44
CA THR A 271 -16.95 -10.86 -12.38
C THR A 271 -15.82 -11.90 -12.35
N PHE A 272 -15.35 -12.30 -11.15
CA PHE A 272 -14.26 -13.27 -11.06
C PHE A 272 -14.71 -14.71 -11.36
N VAL A 273 -15.96 -15.06 -11.12
CA VAL A 273 -16.56 -16.31 -11.60
C VAL A 273 -16.61 -16.30 -13.13
N SER A 274 -17.12 -15.22 -13.74
CA SER A 274 -17.17 -15.07 -15.22
C SER A 274 -15.78 -15.19 -15.86
N ILE A 275 -14.75 -14.58 -15.25
CA ILE A 275 -13.36 -14.69 -15.73
C ILE A 275 -12.83 -16.12 -15.60
N THR A 276 -13.21 -16.85 -14.55
CA THR A 276 -12.77 -18.25 -14.34
C THR A 276 -13.28 -19.18 -15.44
N VAL A 277 -14.50 -18.96 -15.92
CA VAL A 277 -15.21 -19.85 -16.84
C VAL A 277 -14.43 -20.13 -18.14
N PRO A 278 -14.02 -19.11 -18.94
CA PRO A 278 -13.30 -19.34 -20.19
C PRO A 278 -11.85 -19.86 -19.97
N ILE A 279 -11.30 -19.74 -18.76
CA ILE A 279 -9.97 -20.25 -18.43
C ILE A 279 -10.01 -21.74 -18.06
N GLN A 280 -11.11 -22.19 -17.43
CA GLN A 280 -11.24 -23.56 -16.91
C GLN A 280 -12.03 -24.49 -17.80
N LEU A 281 -13.04 -23.95 -18.49
CA LEU A 281 -14.01 -24.72 -19.28
C LEU A 281 -13.74 -24.56 -20.77
N ASP A 282 -14.10 -25.58 -21.52
CA ASP A 282 -13.98 -25.60 -22.97
C ASP A 282 -15.36 -25.69 -23.65
N GLY A 283 -15.49 -25.09 -24.85
CA GLY A 283 -16.63 -25.26 -25.74
C GLY A 283 -17.99 -24.80 -25.18
N ASN A 284 -18.99 -25.63 -25.31
CA ASN A 284 -20.42 -25.31 -25.02
C ASN A 284 -20.68 -25.00 -23.52
N CYS A 285 -19.81 -25.49 -22.62
CA CYS A 285 -19.95 -25.22 -21.18
C CYS A 285 -19.83 -23.75 -20.85
N ILE A 286 -18.96 -22.99 -21.58
CA ILE A 286 -18.81 -21.56 -21.41
C ILE A 286 -20.15 -20.83 -21.65
N THR A 287 -20.78 -21.14 -22.75
CA THR A 287 -22.08 -20.53 -23.15
C THR A 287 -23.19 -20.82 -22.12
N LEU A 288 -23.25 -22.05 -21.60
CA LEU A 288 -24.23 -22.43 -20.58
C LEU A 288 -24.04 -21.66 -19.27
N VAL A 289 -22.79 -21.51 -18.83
CA VAL A 289 -22.49 -20.76 -17.60
C VAL A 289 -22.80 -19.27 -17.78
N TRP A 290 -22.42 -18.66 -18.87
CA TRP A 290 -22.70 -17.23 -19.13
C TRP A 290 -24.22 -16.99 -19.30
N ALA A 291 -24.98 -17.94 -19.93
CA ALA A 291 -26.40 -17.83 -19.99
C ALA A 291 -27.07 -17.91 -18.61
N SER A 292 -26.60 -18.80 -17.74
CA SER A 292 -27.08 -18.87 -16.34
C SER A 292 -26.73 -17.64 -15.53
N GLU A 293 -25.54 -17.04 -15.74
CA GLU A 293 -25.10 -15.81 -15.09
C GLU A 293 -25.95 -14.61 -15.52
N MET A 294 -26.30 -14.51 -16.82
CA MET A 294 -27.21 -13.48 -17.34
C MET A 294 -28.58 -13.56 -16.65
N VAL A 295 -29.14 -14.77 -16.48
CA VAL A 295 -30.39 -14.95 -15.75
C VAL A 295 -30.30 -14.53 -14.30
N LEU A 296 -29.17 -14.83 -13.66
CA LEU A 296 -28.89 -14.45 -12.25
C LEU A 296 -28.74 -12.93 -12.10
N LEU A 297 -28.06 -12.28 -13.04
CA LEU A 297 -27.91 -10.81 -13.06
C LEU A 297 -29.27 -10.12 -13.27
N LEU A 298 -30.09 -10.65 -14.18
CA LEU A 298 -31.45 -10.14 -14.41
C LEU A 298 -32.30 -10.29 -13.14
N TRP A 299 -32.22 -11.43 -12.47
CA TRP A 299 -32.95 -11.66 -11.21
C TRP A 299 -32.48 -10.68 -10.12
N LEU A 300 -31.13 -10.43 -10.00
CA LEU A 300 -30.56 -9.45 -9.09
C LEU A 300 -31.05 -8.02 -9.42
N TYR A 301 -31.12 -7.67 -10.70
CA TYR A 301 -31.66 -6.38 -11.13
C TYR A 301 -33.10 -6.18 -10.67
N ILE A 302 -33.97 -7.16 -10.95
CA ILE A 302 -35.38 -7.10 -10.57
C ILE A 302 -35.54 -6.96 -9.04
N LYS A 303 -34.72 -7.69 -8.26
CA LYS A 303 -34.84 -7.73 -6.81
C LYS A 303 -34.18 -6.50 -6.13
N SER A 304 -33.06 -6.03 -6.64
CA SER A 304 -32.28 -4.91 -6.04
C SER A 304 -32.66 -3.54 -6.60
N ARG A 305 -33.24 -3.48 -7.82
CA ARG A 305 -33.48 -2.28 -8.62
C ARG A 305 -32.24 -1.43 -8.88
N ILE A 306 -31.05 -2.03 -8.84
CA ILE A 306 -29.79 -1.37 -9.12
C ILE A 306 -29.50 -1.51 -10.63
N ARG A 307 -29.54 -0.40 -11.36
CA ARG A 307 -29.37 -0.37 -12.83
C ARG A 307 -28.03 -0.95 -13.32
N VAL A 308 -27.00 -1.00 -12.48
CA VAL A 308 -25.69 -1.58 -12.87
C VAL A 308 -25.82 -3.04 -13.28
N TYR A 309 -26.73 -3.82 -12.67
CA TYR A 309 -26.95 -5.22 -13.04
C TYR A 309 -27.76 -5.42 -14.33
N GLU A 310 -28.35 -4.37 -14.86
CA GLU A 310 -29.05 -4.38 -16.16
C GLU A 310 -28.07 -4.30 -17.32
N TYR A 311 -26.92 -3.63 -17.09
CA TYR A 311 -25.89 -3.38 -18.11
C TYR A 311 -24.67 -4.32 -17.99
N ALA A 312 -24.56 -5.15 -16.95
CA ALA A 312 -23.51 -6.12 -16.75
C ALA A 312 -23.83 -7.46 -17.42
#